data_8103d18d12aaa90d0f3dc49127047765
#
_entry.id   8103d18d12aaa90d0f3dc49127047765
#
_cell.length_a   1.000
_cell.length_b   1.000
_cell.length_c   1.000
_cell.angle_alpha   90.00
_cell.angle_beta   90.00
_cell.angle_gamma   90.00
#
_symmetry.space_group_name_H-M   'P 1'
#
loop_
_entity.id
_entity.type
_entity.pdbx_description
1 polymer ?
#
loop_
_entity_poly.entity_id
_entity_poly.type
_entity_poly.pdbx_seq_one_letter_code
_entity_poly.pdbx_strand_id
1 'polypeptide(L)'
;LGRDPLVIKATRVDVLYGVSNLMDNAQAASSNLNSATLILYGENDEIIPKRPTCRWLQGLPTNAERGVQTVIYEDGYHMLTRDLQADTVLHDITRWLLSADKQRLAEINPADRMHVESFCVH
;
A
#
# COMPACT_ATOMS: atom_id res chain seq x y z
N LEU A 1 2.03 22.07 -11.45
CA LEU A 1 0.61 21.66 -11.34
C LEU A 1 -0.35 22.82 -11.62
N GLY A 2 -0.14 24.05 -11.08
CA GLY A 2 -1.09 25.16 -11.21
C GLY A 2 -1.38 25.65 -12.64
N ARG A 3 -0.51 25.40 -13.61
CA ARG A 3 -0.66 25.79 -15.02
C ARG A 3 -1.05 24.63 -15.95
N ASP A 4 -1.12 23.42 -15.44
CA ASP A 4 -1.46 22.25 -16.22
C ASP A 4 -2.98 22.20 -16.47
N PRO A 5 -3.43 22.19 -17.75
CA PRO A 5 -4.85 22.14 -18.08
C PRO A 5 -5.50 20.79 -17.78
N LEU A 6 -4.72 19.72 -17.61
CA LEU A 6 -5.22 18.38 -17.28
C LEU A 6 -5.46 18.21 -15.78
N VAL A 7 -5.01 19.16 -14.95
CA VAL A 7 -5.22 19.10 -13.50
C VAL A 7 -6.55 19.77 -13.14
N ILE A 8 -7.46 18.99 -12.55
CA ILE A 8 -8.72 19.50 -12.00
C ILE A 8 -8.41 20.37 -10.78
N LYS A 9 -8.72 21.66 -10.85
CA LYS A 9 -8.41 22.66 -9.80
C LYS A 9 -9.55 22.87 -8.81
N ALA A 10 -10.78 22.57 -9.21
CA ALA A 10 -11.97 22.71 -8.38
C ALA A 10 -12.63 21.35 -8.23
N THR A 11 -12.67 20.84 -7.01
CA THR A 11 -13.32 19.56 -6.69
C THR A 11 -14.68 19.84 -6.06
N ARG A 12 -15.72 19.18 -6.55
CA ARG A 12 -17.07 19.26 -5.98
C ARG A 12 -17.12 18.60 -4.61
N VAL A 13 -17.93 19.14 -3.71
CA VAL A 13 -18.09 18.61 -2.34
C VAL A 13 -18.65 17.18 -2.34
N ASP A 14 -19.59 16.87 -3.24
CA ASP A 14 -20.16 15.54 -3.37
C ASP A 14 -19.14 14.48 -3.80
N VAL A 15 -18.15 14.87 -4.62
CA VAL A 15 -17.02 13.99 -4.97
C VAL A 15 -16.14 13.72 -3.76
N LEU A 16 -15.81 14.73 -2.96
CA LEU A 16 -15.04 14.55 -1.72
C LEU A 16 -15.76 13.63 -0.73
N TYR A 17 -17.07 13.84 -0.58
CA TYR A 17 -17.90 12.97 0.25
C TYR A 17 -17.93 11.53 -0.26
N GLY A 18 -18.08 11.34 -1.58
CA GLY A 18 -18.04 10.03 -2.22
C GLY A 18 -16.71 9.30 -2.00
N VAL A 19 -15.58 10.00 -2.13
CA VAL A 19 -14.24 9.44 -1.86
C VAL A 19 -14.09 9.05 -0.40
N SER A 20 -14.52 9.90 0.54
CA SER A 20 -14.47 9.60 1.98
C SER A 20 -15.26 8.33 2.32
N ASN A 21 -16.50 8.21 1.82
CA ASN A 21 -17.31 7.01 2.00
C ASN A 21 -16.66 5.76 1.39
N LEU A 22 -16.01 5.89 0.23
CA LEU A 22 -15.29 4.79 -0.40
C LEU A 22 -14.10 4.33 0.44
N MET A 23 -13.37 5.26 1.06
CA MET A 23 -12.26 4.95 1.97
C MET A 23 -12.75 4.21 3.22
N ASP A 24 -13.88 4.64 3.82
CA ASP A 24 -14.48 3.96 4.97
C ASP A 24 -14.94 2.55 4.60
N ASN A 25 -15.57 2.39 3.43
CA ASN A 25 -15.98 1.08 2.92
C ASN A 25 -14.79 0.17 2.65
N ALA A 26 -13.72 0.69 2.07
CA ALA A 26 -12.48 -0.06 1.83
C ALA A 26 -11.84 -0.52 3.15
N GLN A 27 -11.85 0.35 4.17
CA GLN A 27 -11.37 -0.02 5.50
C GLN A 27 -12.22 -1.13 6.13
N ALA A 28 -13.53 -1.02 6.07
CA ALA A 28 -14.44 -2.04 6.61
C ALA A 28 -14.32 -3.39 5.88
N ALA A 29 -13.96 -3.38 4.60
CA ALA A 29 -13.80 -4.57 3.78
C ALA A 29 -12.43 -5.27 3.93
N SER A 30 -11.50 -4.71 4.69
CA SER A 30 -10.12 -5.25 4.81
C SER A 30 -10.09 -6.73 5.21
N SER A 31 -10.94 -7.14 6.15
CA SER A 31 -11.04 -8.54 6.62
C SER A 31 -11.61 -9.52 5.58
N ASN A 32 -12.25 -9.01 4.54
CA ASN A 32 -12.85 -9.82 3.47
C ASN A 32 -11.90 -10.09 2.30
N LEU A 33 -10.67 -9.61 2.38
CA LEU A 33 -9.68 -9.85 1.33
C LEU A 33 -9.37 -11.35 1.24
N ASN A 34 -9.70 -11.97 0.10
CA ASN A 34 -9.67 -13.43 -0.08
C ASN A 34 -8.86 -13.88 -1.32
N SER A 35 -8.14 -12.99 -1.93
CA SER A 35 -7.28 -13.25 -3.09
C SER A 35 -5.81 -12.98 -2.77
N ALA A 36 -4.90 -13.61 -3.52
CA ALA A 36 -3.49 -13.29 -3.44
C ALA A 36 -3.29 -11.80 -3.77
N THR A 37 -2.73 -11.06 -2.81
CA THR A 37 -2.62 -9.59 -2.88
C THR A 37 -1.25 -9.16 -2.38
N LEU A 38 -0.60 -8.30 -3.16
CA LEU A 38 0.61 -7.59 -2.76
C LEU A 38 0.25 -6.14 -2.43
N ILE A 39 0.57 -5.73 -1.21
CA ILE A 39 0.36 -4.37 -0.71
C ILE A 39 1.72 -3.72 -0.55
N LEU A 40 1.91 -2.59 -1.21
CA LEU A 40 3.14 -1.80 -1.16
C LEU A 40 2.83 -0.44 -0.56
N TYR A 41 3.60 -0.01 0.42
CA TYR A 41 3.40 1.26 1.09
C TYR A 41 4.74 1.94 1.39
N GLY A 42 4.83 3.24 1.15
CA GLY A 42 5.99 4.06 1.49
C GLY A 42 5.84 4.63 2.90
N GLU A 43 6.86 4.52 3.73
CA GLU A 43 6.84 5.04 5.10
C GLU A 43 6.56 6.54 5.16
N ASN A 44 7.09 7.28 4.18
CA ASN A 44 6.97 8.73 4.06
C ASN A 44 5.78 9.16 3.15
N ASP A 45 4.76 8.30 3.00
CA ASP A 45 3.56 8.67 2.24
C ASP A 45 2.78 9.78 2.94
N GLU A 46 2.81 10.97 2.35
CA GLU A 46 2.10 12.16 2.85
C GLU A 46 0.65 12.25 2.34
N ILE A 47 0.27 11.43 1.36
CA ILE A 47 -1.06 11.46 0.73
C ILE A 47 -2.01 10.51 1.44
N ILE A 48 -1.56 9.27 1.71
CA ILE A 48 -2.33 8.28 2.46
C ILE A 48 -1.72 8.17 3.86
N PRO A 49 -2.37 8.75 4.89
CA PRO A 49 -1.76 8.86 6.22
C PRO A 49 -1.53 7.50 6.89
N LYS A 50 -0.44 7.38 7.64
CA LYS A 50 -0.02 6.19 8.38
C LYS A 50 -1.13 5.60 9.26
N ARG A 51 -1.84 6.42 10.07
CA ARG A 51 -2.85 5.93 11.02
C ARG A 51 -3.99 5.12 10.37
N PRO A 52 -4.69 5.61 9.34
CA PRO A 52 -5.71 4.82 8.64
C PRO A 52 -5.11 3.61 7.93
N THR A 53 -3.90 3.73 7.36
CA THR A 53 -3.20 2.60 6.74
C THR A 53 -2.95 1.49 7.75
N CYS A 54 -2.44 1.80 8.93
CA CYS A 54 -2.21 0.81 9.99
C CYS A 54 -3.51 0.14 10.44
N ARG A 55 -4.60 0.89 10.61
CA ARG A 55 -5.90 0.29 10.94
C ARG A 55 -6.39 -0.67 9.86
N TRP A 56 -6.17 -0.31 8.60
CA TRP A 56 -6.53 -1.17 7.48
C TRP A 56 -5.67 -2.45 7.43
N LEU A 57 -4.35 -2.31 7.61
CA LEU A 57 -3.40 -3.44 7.65
C LEU A 57 -3.72 -4.41 8.82
N GLN A 58 -4.07 -3.88 9.99
CA GLN A 58 -4.47 -4.69 11.15
C GLN A 58 -5.79 -5.44 10.94
N GLY A 59 -6.66 -4.95 10.07
CA GLY A 59 -7.90 -5.62 9.67
C GLY A 59 -7.72 -6.72 8.62
N LEU A 60 -6.53 -6.85 8.02
CA LEU A 60 -6.28 -7.86 6.99
C LEU A 60 -6.34 -9.28 7.58
N PRO A 61 -6.74 -10.28 6.77
CA PRO A 61 -6.72 -11.65 7.21
C PRO A 61 -5.29 -12.10 7.57
N THR A 62 -5.11 -12.62 8.77
CA THR A 62 -3.82 -13.15 9.26
C THR A 62 -3.48 -14.52 8.68
N ASN A 63 -4.39 -15.11 7.92
CA ASN A 63 -4.22 -16.45 7.38
C ASN A 63 -3.27 -16.41 6.18
N ALA A 64 -2.06 -16.95 6.36
CA ALA A 64 -1.03 -17.07 5.32
C ALA A 64 -1.54 -17.81 4.06
N GLU A 65 -2.55 -18.68 4.18
CA GLU A 65 -3.15 -19.39 3.06
C GLU A 65 -3.82 -18.47 2.03
N ARG A 66 -4.18 -17.24 2.42
CA ARG A 66 -4.80 -16.26 1.51
C ARG A 66 -3.83 -15.48 0.64
N GLY A 67 -2.52 -15.64 0.86
CA GLY A 67 -1.48 -15.02 0.04
C GLY A 67 -1.49 -13.49 0.06
N VAL A 68 -1.91 -12.88 1.18
CA VAL A 68 -1.82 -11.42 1.37
C VAL A 68 -0.44 -11.09 1.92
N GLN A 69 0.27 -10.21 1.24
CA GLN A 69 1.61 -9.78 1.61
C GLN A 69 1.70 -8.27 1.63
N THR A 70 2.40 -7.73 2.63
CA THR A 70 2.62 -6.30 2.78
C THR A 70 4.11 -6.01 2.82
N VAL A 71 4.52 -5.00 2.06
CA VAL A 71 5.89 -4.48 2.05
C VAL A 71 5.84 -2.99 2.36
N ILE A 72 6.52 -2.58 3.42
CA ILE A 72 6.73 -1.18 3.78
C ILE A 72 8.13 -0.78 3.32
N TYR A 73 8.23 0.23 2.47
CA TYR A 73 9.50 0.76 2.00
C TYR A 73 9.95 1.90 2.91
N GLU A 74 11.05 1.69 3.61
CA GLU A 74 11.76 2.74 4.35
C GLU A 74 12.15 3.84 3.37
N ASP A 75 11.96 5.10 3.75
CA ASP A 75 12.17 6.27 2.88
C ASP A 75 11.30 6.33 1.61
N GLY A 76 10.35 5.42 1.41
CA GLY A 76 9.43 5.43 0.28
C GLY A 76 8.33 6.50 0.42
N TYR A 77 7.97 7.12 -0.72
CA TYR A 77 6.89 8.12 -0.82
C TYR A 77 5.66 7.55 -1.53
N HIS A 78 4.64 8.37 -1.74
CA HIS A 78 3.35 7.95 -2.33
C HIS A 78 3.47 7.27 -3.70
N MET A 79 4.37 7.74 -4.54
CA MET A 79 4.52 7.23 -5.92
C MET A 79 5.68 6.22 -6.03
N LEU A 80 5.62 5.12 -5.29
CA LEU A 80 6.69 4.12 -5.17
C LEU A 80 7.33 3.69 -6.51
N THR A 81 6.53 3.50 -7.56
CA THR A 81 7.04 3.10 -8.89
C THR A 81 7.71 4.24 -9.65
N ARG A 82 7.76 5.44 -9.08
CA ARG A 82 8.41 6.64 -9.63
C ARG A 82 9.32 7.33 -8.62
N ASP A 83 9.56 6.66 -7.51
CA ASP A 83 10.43 7.10 -6.43
C ASP A 83 11.90 6.77 -6.73
N LEU A 84 12.81 7.26 -5.88
CA LEU A 84 14.23 6.95 -5.97
C LEU A 84 14.51 5.44 -5.83
N GLN A 85 13.64 4.72 -5.16
CA GLN A 85 13.69 3.26 -4.97
C GLN A 85 12.85 2.48 -6.01
N ALA A 86 12.42 3.10 -7.10
CA ALA A 86 11.53 2.48 -8.08
C ALA A 86 12.03 1.12 -8.59
N ASP A 87 13.33 0.98 -8.81
CA ASP A 87 13.93 -0.28 -9.30
C ASP A 87 13.71 -1.43 -8.30
N THR A 88 13.87 -1.18 -7.00
CA THR A 88 13.59 -2.17 -5.94
C THR A 88 12.10 -2.54 -5.92
N VAL A 89 11.24 -1.54 -5.99
CA VAL A 89 9.77 -1.74 -5.99
C VAL A 89 9.34 -2.57 -7.21
N LEU A 90 9.80 -2.22 -8.41
CA LEU A 90 9.48 -2.94 -9.65
C LEU A 90 10.04 -4.37 -9.64
N HIS A 91 11.22 -4.57 -9.09
CA HIS A 91 11.79 -5.90 -8.91
C HIS A 91 10.91 -6.76 -7.97
N ASP A 92 10.45 -6.20 -6.86
CA ASP A 92 9.57 -6.89 -5.92
C ASP A 92 8.23 -7.27 -6.54
N ILE A 93 7.61 -6.35 -7.27
CA ILE A 93 6.38 -6.61 -8.03
C ILE A 93 6.60 -7.76 -9.02
N THR A 94 7.71 -7.71 -9.78
CA THR A 94 8.03 -8.72 -10.79
C THR A 94 8.24 -10.10 -10.15
N ARG A 95 8.99 -10.16 -9.07
CA ARG A 95 9.20 -11.41 -8.31
C ARG A 95 7.89 -11.98 -7.78
N TRP A 96 7.03 -11.13 -7.23
CA TRP A 96 5.73 -11.56 -6.72
C TRP A 96 4.85 -12.11 -7.85
N LEU A 97 4.80 -11.46 -9.00
CA LEU A 97 4.02 -11.90 -10.16
C LEU A 97 4.52 -13.24 -10.71
N LEU A 98 5.83 -13.45 -10.76
CA LEU A 98 6.44 -14.66 -11.31
C LEU A 98 6.51 -15.80 -10.30
N SER A 99 6.31 -15.54 -9.00
CA SER A 99 6.34 -16.58 -7.98
C SER A 99 5.13 -17.51 -8.11
N ALA A 100 5.39 -18.82 -8.20
CA ALA A 100 4.36 -19.85 -8.14
C ALA A 100 3.71 -19.92 -6.74
N ASP A 101 4.50 -19.61 -5.71
CA ASP A 101 4.07 -19.51 -4.32
C ASP A 101 4.02 -18.04 -3.91
N LYS A 102 2.81 -17.46 -3.93
CA LYS A 102 2.57 -16.06 -3.55
C LYS A 102 2.88 -15.74 -2.08
N GLN A 103 3.27 -16.75 -1.30
CA GLN A 103 3.64 -16.60 0.11
C GLN A 103 5.14 -16.30 0.32
N ARG A 104 5.98 -16.48 -0.70
CA ARG A 104 7.45 -16.43 -0.57
C ARG A 104 8.12 -15.08 -0.87
N LEU A 105 7.47 -13.97 -0.69
CA LEU A 105 8.21 -12.69 -0.69
C LEU A 105 9.11 -12.51 0.56
N ALA A 106 9.02 -13.41 1.54
CA ALA A 106 9.85 -13.37 2.75
C ALA A 106 11.38 -13.46 2.50
N GLU A 107 11.80 -13.85 1.29
CA GLU A 107 13.21 -13.97 0.92
C GLU A 107 13.78 -12.72 0.24
N ILE A 108 13.01 -11.66 0.10
CA ILE A 108 13.48 -10.42 -0.50
C ILE A 108 14.20 -9.60 0.57
N ASN A 109 15.37 -9.09 0.26
CA ASN A 109 16.35 -8.46 1.14
C ASN A 109 15.70 -7.71 2.34
N PRO A 110 15.87 -8.20 3.59
CA PRO A 110 15.21 -7.61 4.75
C PRO A 110 15.74 -6.21 5.12
N ALA A 111 16.85 -5.77 4.52
CA ALA A 111 17.50 -4.51 4.87
C ALA A 111 16.69 -3.26 4.44
N ASP A 112 15.81 -3.39 3.43
CA ASP A 112 15.09 -2.25 2.85
C ASP A 112 13.60 -2.24 3.23
N ARG A 113 13.22 -3.06 4.24
CA ARG A 113 11.81 -3.26 4.59
C ARG A 113 11.55 -3.20 6.08
N MET A 114 10.61 -2.39 6.43
CA MET A 114 10.07 -2.34 7.77
C MET A 114 8.96 -3.40 7.94
N HIS A 115 8.95 -4.09 9.07
CA HIS A 115 7.84 -4.96 9.43
C HIS A 115 6.60 -4.12 9.76
N VAL A 116 5.43 -4.56 9.29
CA VAL A 116 4.14 -3.86 9.56
C VAL A 116 3.95 -3.60 11.05
N GLU A 117 4.34 -4.54 11.90
CA GLU A 117 4.24 -4.38 13.36
C GLU A 117 5.09 -3.22 13.87
N SER A 118 6.38 -3.15 13.49
CA SER A 118 7.26 -2.05 13.89
C SER A 118 6.82 -0.72 13.29
N PHE A 119 6.34 -0.74 12.04
CA PHE A 119 5.80 0.44 11.38
C PHE A 119 4.58 0.99 12.12
N CYS A 120 3.66 0.16 12.58
CA CYS A 120 2.39 0.60 13.16
C CYS A 120 2.44 0.93 14.66
N VAL A 121 3.53 0.62 15.38
CA VAL A 121 3.67 0.90 16.82
C VAL A 121 4.11 2.34 17.10
N HIS A 122 4.71 3.03 16.15
CA HIS A 122 5.22 4.40 16.28
C HIS A 122 4.38 5.37 15.46
#